data_7439d07fda2469db6e6354df9497a365
#
_entry.id   7439d07fda2469db6e6354df9497a365
#
_cell.length_a   1.000
_cell.length_b   1.000
_cell.length_c   1.000
_cell.angle_alpha   90.00
_cell.angle_beta   90.00
_cell.angle_gamma   90.00
#
_symmetry.space_group_name_H-M   'P 1'
#
loop_
_entity.id
_entity.type
_entity.pdbx_description
1 polymer ?
#
loop_
_entity_poly.entity_id
_entity_poly.type
_entity_poly.pdbx_seq_one_letter_code
_entity_poly.pdbx_strand_id
1 'polypeptide(L)'
;LTHVHNDGLLLNADMQLQFRDSAINIRSDADGDLDINADDELELNSTLIDINGNVEISGTLAQAGVATFALAANVAQVAITSSSNAIAWDASAAANAYHITTENTTFSAPSNAVEGAFIAVEINYNGSHTIAFNTVFEFAASTAPTTTDTDGKTDILVFRYNGAVWQEVGRTLNLAES
;
A
#
# COMPACT_ATOMS: atom_id res chain seq x y z
N LEU A 1 -21.56 8.99 37.94
CA LEU A 1 -20.50 10.00 38.01
C LEU A 1 -19.97 10.06 39.44
N THR A 2 -18.71 9.76 39.64
CA THR A 2 -18.08 9.72 40.97
C THR A 2 -16.86 10.64 40.99
N HIS A 3 -16.79 11.54 42.00
CA HIS A 3 -15.56 12.27 42.29
C HIS A 3 -14.59 11.35 43.04
N VAL A 4 -13.41 11.13 42.45
CA VAL A 4 -12.32 10.38 43.07
C VAL A 4 -11.37 11.38 43.73
N HIS A 5 -11.22 11.29 45.05
CA HIS A 5 -10.44 12.26 45.84
C HIS A 5 -8.99 12.29 45.36
N ASN A 6 -8.50 13.48 45.01
CA ASN A 6 -7.17 13.75 44.45
C ASN A 6 -6.87 13.17 43.04
N ASP A 7 -7.78 12.38 42.45
CA ASP A 7 -7.55 11.76 41.14
C ASP A 7 -8.41 12.36 40.05
N GLY A 8 -9.64 12.79 40.36
CA GLY A 8 -10.50 13.44 39.36
C GLY A 8 -11.95 12.98 39.34
N LEU A 9 -12.53 12.95 38.18
CA LEU A 9 -13.94 12.64 37.93
C LEU A 9 -14.02 11.31 37.18
N LEU A 10 -14.63 10.30 37.81
CA LEU A 10 -14.83 8.98 37.22
C LEU A 10 -16.22 8.91 36.57
N LEU A 11 -16.26 8.62 35.27
CA LEU A 11 -17.44 8.16 34.57
C LEU A 11 -17.54 6.63 34.79
N ASN A 12 -18.55 6.16 35.50
CA ASN A 12 -18.70 4.76 35.87
C ASN A 12 -19.32 3.94 34.75
N ALA A 13 -18.89 2.69 34.60
CA ALA A 13 -19.45 1.75 33.62
C ALA A 13 -19.53 2.35 32.19
N ASP A 14 -20.61 2.13 31.49
CA ASP A 14 -20.82 2.55 30.10
C ASP A 14 -21.15 4.06 29.94
N MET A 15 -20.89 4.88 30.98
CA MET A 15 -21.13 6.32 30.89
C MET A 15 -20.11 6.98 29.95
N GLN A 16 -20.63 7.92 29.14
CA GLN A 16 -19.84 8.65 28.17
C GLN A 16 -20.00 10.16 28.34
N LEU A 17 -18.99 10.92 27.93
CA LEU A 17 -19.07 12.36 27.75
C LEU A 17 -19.57 12.62 26.32
N GLN A 18 -20.82 13.05 26.17
CA GLN A 18 -21.42 13.36 24.86
C GLN A 18 -21.33 14.85 24.55
N PHE A 19 -21.11 15.13 23.28
CA PHE A 19 -21.11 16.48 22.73
C PHE A 19 -22.18 16.55 21.64
N ARG A 20 -23.24 17.33 21.84
CA ARG A 20 -24.33 17.55 20.89
C ARG A 20 -25.29 16.38 20.74
N ASP A 21 -24.81 15.16 20.48
CA ASP A 21 -25.60 13.94 20.40
C ASP A 21 -24.78 12.70 20.79
N SER A 22 -25.38 11.51 20.69
CA SER A 22 -24.75 10.27 21.11
C SER A 22 -23.66 9.73 20.15
N ALA A 23 -23.55 10.27 18.93
CA ALA A 23 -22.52 9.85 17.97
C ALA A 23 -21.18 10.52 18.25
N ILE A 24 -21.20 11.70 18.88
CA ILE A 24 -20.00 12.48 19.22
C ILE A 24 -19.73 12.33 20.71
N ASN A 25 -18.71 11.52 21.06
CA ASN A 25 -18.48 11.19 22.47
C ASN A 25 -17.04 10.77 22.78
N ILE A 26 -16.70 10.82 24.06
CA ILE A 26 -15.51 10.19 24.64
C ILE A 26 -16.01 9.15 25.63
N ARG A 27 -15.57 7.91 25.50
CA ARG A 27 -15.98 6.77 26.33
C ARG A 27 -14.89 5.71 26.45
N SER A 28 -15.18 4.68 27.22
CA SER A 28 -14.42 3.45 27.27
C SER A 28 -15.39 2.27 27.24
N ASP A 29 -15.34 1.45 26.22
CA ASP A 29 -16.21 0.28 26.05
C ASP A 29 -15.66 -0.96 26.76
N ALA A 30 -14.35 -1.00 27.02
CA ALA A 30 -13.67 -2.08 27.70
C ALA A 30 -12.50 -1.57 28.54
N ASP A 31 -12.03 -2.39 29.48
CA ASP A 31 -10.86 -2.06 30.29
C ASP A 31 -9.60 -1.88 29.40
N GLY A 32 -8.95 -0.74 29.53
CA GLY A 32 -7.79 -0.36 28.76
C GLY A 32 -8.04 0.43 27.47
N ASP A 33 -9.31 0.61 27.06
CA ASP A 33 -9.67 1.35 25.86
C ASP A 33 -10.09 2.79 26.17
N LEU A 34 -9.78 3.70 25.28
CA LEU A 34 -10.31 5.05 25.24
C LEU A 34 -10.77 5.35 23.81
N ASP A 35 -12.05 5.49 23.60
CA ASP A 35 -12.67 5.82 22.32
C ASP A 35 -12.98 7.31 22.24
N ILE A 36 -12.58 7.94 21.14
CA ILE A 36 -12.98 9.30 20.77
C ILE A 36 -13.73 9.21 19.45
N ASN A 37 -15.03 9.42 19.48
CA ASN A 37 -15.92 9.22 18.34
C ASN A 37 -16.46 10.55 17.83
N ALA A 38 -16.40 10.72 16.52
CA ALA A 38 -17.03 11.78 15.76
C ALA A 38 -17.68 11.16 14.51
N ASP A 39 -18.89 11.62 14.14
CA ASP A 39 -19.63 11.09 12.98
C ASP A 39 -19.21 11.71 11.65
N ASP A 40 -18.45 12.79 11.67
CA ASP A 40 -17.98 13.48 10.46
C ASP A 40 -16.47 13.71 10.52
N GLU A 41 -15.96 14.52 11.45
CA GLU A 41 -14.55 14.92 11.52
C GLU A 41 -14.04 14.97 12.97
N LEU A 42 -12.85 14.43 13.20
CA LEU A 42 -12.05 14.66 14.40
C LEU A 42 -10.85 15.53 14.06
N GLU A 43 -10.87 16.81 14.47
CA GLU A 43 -9.80 17.78 14.23
C GLU A 43 -8.89 17.90 15.46
N LEU A 44 -7.58 17.67 15.29
CA LEU A 44 -6.57 17.83 16.33
C LEU A 44 -5.58 18.94 15.95
N ASN A 45 -5.77 20.14 16.49
CA ASN A 45 -4.94 21.31 16.23
C ASN A 45 -3.87 21.46 17.30
N SER A 46 -2.61 21.20 16.97
CA SER A 46 -1.47 21.33 17.87
C SER A 46 -0.18 21.61 17.10
N THR A 47 0.80 22.20 17.76
CA THR A 47 2.17 22.36 17.22
C THR A 47 2.91 21.01 17.16
N LEU A 48 2.49 20.02 17.98
CA LEU A 48 3.01 18.67 18.01
C LEU A 48 1.91 17.72 18.48
N ILE A 49 1.68 16.64 17.73
CA ILE A 49 0.90 15.49 18.17
C ILE A 49 1.89 14.33 18.29
N ASP A 50 2.14 13.89 19.53
CA ASP A 50 3.07 12.80 19.85
C ASP A 50 2.28 11.54 20.14
N ILE A 51 2.50 10.48 19.33
CA ILE A 51 1.84 9.18 19.46
C ILE A 51 2.90 8.12 19.74
N ASN A 52 2.96 7.65 20.98
CA ASN A 52 3.97 6.68 21.45
C ASN A 52 3.48 5.22 21.32
N GLY A 53 2.90 4.88 20.19
CA GLY A 53 2.37 3.55 19.89
C GLY A 53 2.27 3.31 18.41
N ASN A 54 1.71 2.17 18.02
CA ASN A 54 1.39 1.89 16.64
C ASN A 54 0.19 2.75 16.20
N VAL A 55 0.23 3.23 14.96
CA VAL A 55 -0.87 3.94 14.32
C VAL A 55 -1.41 3.08 13.19
N GLU A 56 -2.69 2.76 13.23
CA GLU A 56 -3.41 2.10 12.15
C GLU A 56 -4.31 3.13 11.44
N ILE A 57 -4.16 3.23 10.12
CA ILE A 57 -4.96 4.11 9.28
C ILE A 57 -5.65 3.24 8.24
N SER A 58 -6.95 3.00 8.39
CA SER A 58 -7.74 2.19 7.47
C SER A 58 -8.12 2.92 6.17
N GLY A 59 -7.93 4.22 6.14
CA GLY A 59 -8.17 5.08 4.97
C GLY A 59 -6.88 5.60 4.35
N THR A 60 -6.97 6.72 3.66
CA THR A 60 -5.83 7.38 3.03
C THR A 60 -5.12 8.30 4.03
N LEU A 61 -3.80 8.22 4.12
CA LEU A 61 -2.97 9.23 4.76
C LEU A 61 -2.61 10.32 3.75
N ALA A 62 -3.17 11.52 3.90
CA ALA A 62 -2.77 12.70 3.13
C ALA A 62 -1.80 13.55 3.97
N GLN A 63 -0.55 13.70 3.52
CA GLN A 63 0.47 14.48 4.19
C GLN A 63 0.97 15.60 3.29
N ALA A 64 0.81 16.86 3.72
CA ALA A 64 1.25 18.03 2.96
C ALA A 64 2.74 18.34 3.12
N GLY A 65 3.36 17.88 4.21
CA GLY A 65 4.77 18.10 4.51
C GLY A 65 5.67 16.93 4.12
N VAL A 66 6.91 16.93 4.59
CA VAL A 66 7.86 15.83 4.38
C VAL A 66 7.60 14.71 5.38
N ALA A 67 7.43 13.47 4.90
CA ALA A 67 7.46 12.28 5.74
C ALA A 67 8.92 11.86 5.99
N THR A 68 9.31 11.74 7.26
CA THR A 68 10.64 11.24 7.65
C THR A 68 10.47 9.91 8.36
N PHE A 69 11.11 8.87 7.82
CA PHE A 69 11.15 7.55 8.43
C PHE A 69 12.54 7.31 9.02
N ALA A 70 12.64 7.13 10.32
CA ALA A 70 13.93 6.85 10.99
C ALA A 70 14.47 5.44 10.65
N LEU A 71 13.60 4.54 10.24
CA LEU A 71 13.90 3.18 9.77
C LEU A 71 13.33 2.97 8.36
N ALA A 72 13.38 1.75 7.86
CA ALA A 72 12.88 1.43 6.52
C ALA A 72 11.36 1.67 6.39
N ALA A 73 10.96 2.33 5.31
CA ALA A 73 9.57 2.34 4.85
C ALA A 73 9.34 1.08 4.01
N ASN A 74 8.52 0.16 4.50
CA ASN A 74 8.21 -1.08 3.81
C ASN A 74 6.93 -0.96 2.98
N VAL A 75 7.03 -1.28 1.68
CA VAL A 75 5.86 -1.53 0.83
C VAL A 75 5.74 -3.03 0.65
N ALA A 76 4.71 -3.63 1.21
CA ALA A 76 4.52 -5.08 1.19
C ALA A 76 4.55 -5.62 -0.25
N GLN A 77 5.25 -6.74 -0.45
CA GLN A 77 5.28 -7.43 -1.74
C GLN A 77 4.03 -8.32 -1.88
N VAL A 78 3.30 -8.17 -2.97
CA VAL A 78 2.02 -8.82 -3.23
C VAL A 78 2.12 -9.74 -4.44
N ALA A 79 1.63 -10.97 -4.30
CA ALA A 79 1.57 -11.92 -5.41
C ALA A 79 0.55 -11.46 -6.46
N ILE A 80 0.97 -11.45 -7.74
CA ILE A 80 0.08 -11.34 -8.90
C ILE A 80 0.20 -12.59 -9.74
N THR A 81 -0.92 -13.16 -10.15
CA THR A 81 -0.97 -14.44 -10.84
C THR A 81 -1.50 -14.31 -12.25
N SER A 82 -0.97 -15.12 -13.18
CA SER A 82 -1.52 -15.23 -14.52
C SER A 82 -2.72 -16.18 -14.58
N SER A 83 -3.61 -15.87 -15.50
CA SER A 83 -4.72 -16.75 -15.88
C SER A 83 -5.00 -16.55 -17.36
N SER A 84 -5.05 -17.64 -18.12
CA SER A 84 -5.25 -17.58 -19.56
C SER A 84 -4.22 -16.70 -20.30
N ASN A 85 -2.96 -16.85 -19.94
CA ASN A 85 -1.82 -16.13 -20.48
C ASN A 85 -1.82 -14.62 -20.21
N ALA A 86 -2.54 -14.14 -19.21
CA ALA A 86 -2.60 -12.70 -18.86
C ALA A 86 -2.53 -12.46 -17.35
N ILE A 87 -1.89 -11.37 -16.94
CA ILE A 87 -1.93 -10.85 -15.59
C ILE A 87 -2.81 -9.60 -15.58
N ALA A 88 -3.85 -9.62 -14.73
CA ALA A 88 -4.58 -8.41 -14.34
C ALA A 88 -3.87 -7.79 -13.13
N TRP A 89 -3.18 -6.68 -13.33
CA TRP A 89 -2.41 -6.01 -12.27
C TRP A 89 -3.20 -4.80 -11.73
N ASP A 90 -3.56 -4.82 -10.45
CA ASP A 90 -4.12 -3.67 -9.76
C ASP A 90 -2.98 -2.88 -9.12
N ALA A 91 -2.67 -1.71 -9.66
CA ALA A 91 -1.57 -0.86 -9.21
C ALA A 91 -1.77 -0.32 -7.79
N SER A 92 -3.03 -0.17 -7.33
CA SER A 92 -3.32 0.30 -5.98
C SER A 92 -3.16 -0.78 -4.92
N ALA A 93 -3.39 -2.04 -5.28
CA ALA A 93 -3.31 -3.18 -4.37
C ALA A 93 -1.92 -3.84 -4.35
N ALA A 94 -1.15 -3.74 -5.43
CA ALA A 94 0.12 -4.42 -5.61
C ALA A 94 1.19 -3.51 -6.23
N ALA A 95 1.47 -2.35 -5.59
CA ALA A 95 2.52 -1.44 -6.05
C ALA A 95 3.90 -2.09 -6.06
N ASN A 96 4.17 -3.00 -5.11
CA ASN A 96 5.34 -3.86 -5.09
C ASN A 96 4.86 -5.30 -5.31
N ALA A 97 4.97 -5.82 -6.52
CA ALA A 97 4.42 -7.09 -6.91
C ALA A 97 5.50 -8.16 -7.13
N TYR A 98 5.10 -9.43 -7.02
CA TYR A 98 5.87 -10.54 -7.58
C TYR A 98 4.97 -11.48 -8.37
N HIS A 99 5.55 -12.12 -9.39
CA HIS A 99 4.91 -13.12 -10.22
C HIS A 99 5.81 -14.36 -10.34
N ILE A 100 5.27 -15.52 -10.01
CA ILE A 100 5.92 -16.80 -10.30
C ILE A 100 5.32 -17.32 -11.61
N THR A 101 6.14 -17.53 -12.63
CA THR A 101 5.65 -17.94 -13.94
C THR A 101 5.15 -19.38 -13.93
N THR A 102 4.00 -19.60 -14.55
CA THR A 102 3.39 -20.94 -14.74
C THR A 102 2.96 -21.18 -16.19
N GLU A 103 3.02 -20.12 -17.00
CA GLU A 103 2.63 -20.09 -18.41
C GLU A 103 3.28 -18.89 -19.11
N ASN A 104 3.29 -18.86 -20.44
CA ASN A 104 3.62 -17.65 -21.19
C ASN A 104 2.62 -16.56 -20.83
N THR A 105 3.09 -15.38 -20.49
CA THR A 105 2.24 -14.38 -19.83
C THR A 105 2.39 -13.00 -20.43
N THR A 106 1.27 -12.29 -20.58
CA THR A 106 1.22 -10.86 -20.93
C THR A 106 0.77 -10.04 -19.71
N PHE A 107 1.57 -9.08 -19.29
CA PHE A 107 1.13 -8.07 -18.34
C PHE A 107 0.11 -7.15 -19.00
N SER A 108 -1.15 -7.22 -18.56
CA SER A 108 -2.24 -6.35 -19.02
C SER A 108 -2.02 -4.90 -18.56
N ALA A 109 -2.79 -3.95 -19.08
CA ALA A 109 -2.79 -2.59 -18.58
C ALA A 109 -3.16 -2.56 -17.10
N PRO A 110 -2.30 -2.03 -16.20
CA PRO A 110 -2.63 -1.95 -14.78
C PRO A 110 -3.86 -1.08 -14.53
N SER A 111 -4.77 -1.57 -13.69
CA SER A 111 -5.94 -0.82 -13.22
C SER A 111 -5.59 0.08 -12.02
N ASN A 112 -6.50 1.00 -11.67
CA ASN A 112 -6.39 1.90 -10.52
C ASN A 112 -5.08 2.71 -10.47
N ALA A 113 -4.55 3.06 -11.63
CA ALA A 113 -3.35 3.87 -11.76
C ALA A 113 -3.62 5.32 -11.35
N VAL A 114 -2.72 5.90 -10.57
CA VAL A 114 -2.73 7.31 -10.17
C VAL A 114 -1.48 7.98 -10.70
N GLU A 115 -1.60 9.17 -11.29
CA GLU A 115 -0.46 9.91 -11.84
C GLU A 115 0.64 10.11 -10.77
N GLY A 116 1.87 9.83 -11.14
CA GLY A 116 3.03 9.87 -10.25
C GLY A 116 3.29 8.57 -9.48
N ALA A 117 2.38 7.58 -9.53
CA ALA A 117 2.57 6.29 -8.88
C ALA A 117 3.77 5.52 -9.46
N PHE A 118 4.45 4.80 -8.61
CA PHE A 118 5.47 3.82 -8.97
C PHE A 118 4.97 2.41 -8.68
N ILE A 119 5.24 1.49 -9.60
CA ILE A 119 5.03 0.07 -9.40
C ILE A 119 6.31 -0.70 -9.72
N ALA A 120 6.54 -1.79 -9.02
CA ALA A 120 7.64 -2.72 -9.28
C ALA A 120 7.09 -4.13 -9.39
N VAL A 121 7.70 -4.94 -10.25
CA VAL A 121 7.42 -6.37 -10.32
C VAL A 121 8.71 -7.17 -10.33
N GLU A 122 8.74 -8.19 -9.50
CA GLU A 122 9.70 -9.28 -9.50
C GLU A 122 9.09 -10.46 -10.25
N ILE A 123 9.73 -10.95 -11.31
CA ILE A 123 9.30 -12.08 -12.11
C ILE A 123 10.21 -13.24 -11.81
N ASN A 124 9.69 -14.26 -11.14
CA ASN A 124 10.42 -15.48 -10.78
C ASN A 124 10.07 -16.58 -11.78
N TYR A 125 11.05 -17.01 -12.56
CA TYR A 125 10.85 -18.03 -13.58
C TYR A 125 10.84 -19.44 -12.98
N ASN A 126 9.67 -20.08 -13.06
CA ASN A 126 9.47 -21.49 -12.75
C ASN A 126 9.20 -22.22 -14.07
N GLY A 127 10.27 -22.63 -14.74
CA GLY A 127 10.25 -23.09 -16.12
C GLY A 127 10.55 -22.00 -17.14
N SER A 128 10.59 -22.37 -18.42
CA SER A 128 10.78 -21.45 -19.55
C SER A 128 9.44 -20.88 -19.98
N HIS A 129 9.21 -19.60 -19.69
CA HIS A 129 7.96 -18.89 -19.98
C HIS A 129 8.22 -17.47 -20.45
N THR A 130 7.74 -17.14 -21.64
CA THR A 130 7.91 -15.82 -22.21
C THR A 130 7.01 -14.78 -21.53
N ILE A 131 7.55 -13.58 -21.33
CA ILE A 131 6.82 -12.44 -20.78
C ILE A 131 6.64 -11.37 -21.86
N ALA A 132 5.41 -10.90 -22.01
CA ALA A 132 5.05 -9.77 -22.86
C ALA A 132 4.40 -8.66 -22.03
N PHE A 133 4.35 -7.46 -22.59
CA PHE A 133 3.77 -6.29 -21.94
C PHE A 133 2.73 -5.62 -22.84
N ASN A 134 1.63 -5.15 -22.26
CA ASN A 134 0.66 -4.33 -22.95
C ASN A 134 1.31 -3.03 -23.43
N THR A 135 0.75 -2.42 -24.47
CA THR A 135 1.27 -1.19 -25.10
C THR A 135 1.25 0.04 -24.18
N VAL A 136 0.58 -0.01 -23.03
CA VAL A 136 0.65 1.05 -22.01
C VAL A 136 1.98 1.09 -21.27
N PHE A 137 2.81 0.05 -21.40
CA PHE A 137 4.16 0.06 -20.86
C PHE A 137 5.13 0.62 -21.91
N GLU A 138 5.75 1.75 -21.61
CA GLU A 138 6.77 2.39 -22.44
C GLU A 138 8.16 1.99 -22.03
N PHE A 139 8.94 1.55 -23.00
CA PHE A 139 10.33 1.15 -22.84
C PHE A 139 11.27 2.05 -23.66
N ALA A 140 12.54 2.05 -23.34
CA ALA A 140 13.55 2.78 -24.10
C ALA A 140 13.52 2.36 -25.58
N ALA A 141 13.59 3.34 -26.48
CA ALA A 141 13.51 3.14 -27.93
C ALA A 141 12.24 2.39 -28.39
N SER A 142 11.15 2.49 -27.63
CA SER A 142 9.87 1.81 -27.89
C SER A 142 9.99 0.29 -28.02
N THR A 143 10.99 -0.32 -27.38
CA THR A 143 11.29 -1.74 -27.48
C THR A 143 11.27 -2.38 -26.09
N ALA A 144 10.32 -3.30 -25.86
CA ALA A 144 10.29 -4.09 -24.65
C ALA A 144 11.56 -4.94 -24.48
N PRO A 145 12.03 -5.18 -23.25
CA PRO A 145 13.19 -6.01 -23.04
C PRO A 145 12.95 -7.46 -23.48
N THR A 146 13.99 -8.12 -23.92
CA THR A 146 13.99 -9.59 -23.94
C THR A 146 14.16 -10.05 -22.51
N THR A 147 13.13 -10.63 -21.96
CA THR A 147 13.11 -11.18 -20.60
C THR A 147 13.92 -12.47 -20.51
N THR A 148 14.27 -12.87 -19.28
CA THR A 148 15.27 -13.96 -19.07
C THR A 148 14.79 -15.32 -19.51
N ASP A 149 13.48 -15.64 -19.34
CA ASP A 149 12.87 -16.89 -19.81
C ASP A 149 13.70 -18.16 -19.45
N THR A 150 14.21 -18.21 -18.24
CA THR A 150 15.07 -19.31 -17.77
C THR A 150 14.68 -19.71 -16.35
N ASP A 151 14.43 -21.00 -16.14
CA ASP A 151 14.09 -21.58 -14.84
C ASP A 151 15.11 -21.20 -13.76
N GLY A 152 14.63 -20.87 -12.56
CA GLY A 152 15.44 -20.48 -11.42
C GLY A 152 16.13 -19.12 -11.61
N LYS A 153 15.58 -18.24 -12.44
CA LYS A 153 16.07 -16.87 -12.64
C LYS A 153 14.99 -15.85 -12.29
N THR A 154 15.42 -14.62 -12.06
CA THR A 154 14.52 -13.52 -11.67
C THR A 154 14.81 -12.28 -12.50
N ASP A 155 13.75 -11.62 -12.95
CA ASP A 155 13.79 -10.29 -13.55
C ASP A 155 13.05 -9.31 -12.65
N ILE A 156 13.58 -8.10 -12.48
CA ILE A 156 12.94 -7.00 -11.75
C ILE A 156 12.75 -5.84 -12.70
N LEU A 157 11.52 -5.30 -12.78
CA LEU A 157 11.19 -4.12 -13.57
C LEU A 157 10.46 -3.09 -12.69
N VAL A 158 10.74 -1.82 -12.91
CA VAL A 158 10.11 -0.68 -12.19
C VAL A 158 9.54 0.30 -13.19
N PHE A 159 8.32 0.76 -12.95
CA PHE A 159 7.61 1.70 -13.80
C PHE A 159 7.05 2.87 -13.00
N ARG A 160 6.91 4.02 -13.66
CA ARG A 160 6.23 5.21 -13.17
C ARG A 160 5.04 5.54 -14.09
N TYR A 161 3.88 5.84 -13.53
CA TYR A 161 2.72 6.29 -14.28
C TYR A 161 2.74 7.81 -14.49
N ASN A 162 2.59 8.28 -15.72
CA ASN A 162 2.61 9.71 -16.07
C ASN A 162 1.19 10.29 -16.33
N GLY A 163 0.15 9.57 -15.96
CA GLY A 163 -1.25 9.93 -16.23
C GLY A 163 -1.84 9.27 -17.49
N ALA A 164 -0.99 8.71 -18.37
CA ALA A 164 -1.41 8.05 -19.60
C ALA A 164 -0.78 6.66 -19.80
N VAL A 165 0.51 6.52 -19.51
CA VAL A 165 1.31 5.32 -19.76
C VAL A 165 2.25 5.03 -18.60
N TRP A 166 2.71 3.77 -18.48
CA TRP A 166 3.68 3.31 -17.52
C TRP A 166 5.08 3.35 -18.14
N GLN A 167 5.89 4.32 -17.70
CA GLN A 167 7.24 4.53 -18.19
C GLN A 167 8.23 3.69 -17.39
N GLU A 168 9.06 2.90 -18.07
CA GLU A 168 10.12 2.15 -17.41
C GLU A 168 11.15 3.10 -16.77
N VAL A 169 11.38 2.91 -15.48
CA VAL A 169 12.38 3.65 -14.69
C VAL A 169 13.70 2.87 -14.61
N GLY A 170 13.60 1.55 -14.57
CA GLY A 170 14.74 0.67 -14.51
C GLY A 170 14.37 -0.80 -14.49
N ARG A 171 15.36 -1.63 -14.76
CA ARG A 171 15.25 -3.08 -14.72
C ARG A 171 16.58 -3.74 -14.39
N THR A 172 16.49 -4.91 -13.80
CA THR A 172 17.62 -5.84 -13.66
C THR A 172 17.12 -7.21 -14.09
N LEU A 173 17.82 -7.81 -15.05
CA LEU A 173 17.44 -9.09 -15.63
C LEU A 173 18.46 -10.17 -15.26
N ASN A 174 18.02 -11.43 -15.29
CA ASN A 174 18.86 -12.61 -15.09
C ASN A 174 19.55 -12.65 -13.71
N LEU A 175 18.82 -12.25 -12.68
CA LEU A 175 19.28 -12.45 -11.32
C LEU A 175 19.28 -13.94 -10.99
N ALA A 176 20.23 -14.38 -10.17
CA ALA A 176 20.18 -15.72 -9.60
C ALA A 176 19.06 -15.78 -8.56
N GLU A 177 18.27 -16.84 -8.59
CA GLU A 177 17.34 -17.15 -7.49
C GLU A 177 18.16 -17.42 -6.22
N SER A 178 17.74 -16.81 -5.12
CA SER A 178 18.41 -16.96 -3.81
C SER A 178 17.75 -18.01 -2.94
#